data_38cc070722cbe58b7471cf6b18f52462
#
_entry.id   38cc070722cbe58b7471cf6b18f52462
#
_cell.length_a   1.000
_cell.length_b   1.000
_cell.length_c   1.000
_cell.angle_alpha   90.00
_cell.angle_beta   90.00
_cell.angle_gamma   90.00
#
_symmetry.space_group_name_H-M   'P 1'
#
loop_
_entity.id
_entity.type
_entity.pdbx_description
1 polymer ?
#
loop_
_entity_poly.entity_id
_entity_poly.type
_entity_poly.pdbx_seq_one_letter_code
_entity_poly.pdbx_strand_id
1 'polypeptide(L)'
;MRFPLGIMYTIKEYHIYERMDFPMTAYSNMTAQERKAEYAALTEKFEALKALGLKLNMARGKPGKDQLDMVSDIFALMQRPEDYVSDGIDVRNYGETAGLPAAKRLFAEILDCKSEQIFVGGNASLQLMYDTISKAYTHGLLHSERPWCKEEKVKWLCPAPGYDRHFKVTQSFGFELITIPMTDEGPDMDAVEEAVKDSAVKGIWCVPKYSNPDGVIYSEETCRRMAALKPAAPDFTIMWDNAYCIHELEGEYVPFPDILKYCAEAGNPDMVFEYASTSKVTLPGSGISCFATSEANLSYMMKLLDIQVISFDKVNQQRHVLYLKDKAHTLELMKRHASVLGPKFRAVLEVLDKEIAPTGTASWRHPKGGYFVSFNAMPGTAKRALALCKEAGVTMTGAGATFPYGIDPQDSNIRIAPSLPPVAELQQAMEVFCICVKMAALEKLGVGDTTAACTVPLLRPEA
;
A
#
# COMPACT_ATOMS: atom_id res chain seq x y z
N MET A 1 8.24 23.81 -24.25
CA MET A 1 7.38 24.67 -23.40
C MET A 1 8.13 24.94 -22.10
N ARG A 2 8.42 26.20 -21.79
CA ARG A 2 9.16 26.59 -20.57
C ARG A 2 8.20 26.57 -19.39
N PHE A 3 8.50 25.79 -18.36
CA PHE A 3 7.81 25.88 -17.07
C PHE A 3 8.29 27.12 -16.31
N PRO A 4 7.40 27.89 -15.69
CA PRO A 4 7.82 29.01 -14.85
C PRO A 4 8.37 28.45 -13.52
N LEU A 5 9.62 28.77 -13.23
CA LEU A 5 10.21 28.72 -11.91
C LEU A 5 9.55 29.79 -11.02
N GLY A 6 9.05 29.39 -9.88
CA GLY A 6 8.74 30.31 -8.80
C GLY A 6 7.36 30.15 -8.18
N ILE A 7 7.11 29.06 -7.46
CA ILE A 7 6.13 29.08 -6.38
C ILE A 7 6.90 28.76 -5.10
N MET A 8 7.26 29.81 -4.38
CA MET A 8 7.67 29.74 -2.98
C MET A 8 6.45 29.31 -2.16
N TYR A 9 6.40 28.03 -1.77
CA TYR A 9 5.43 27.60 -0.77
C TYR A 9 5.84 28.18 0.57
N THR A 10 5.02 29.09 1.08
CA THR A 10 5.02 29.45 2.50
C THR A 10 4.56 28.20 3.25
N ILE A 11 5.49 27.42 3.74
CA ILE A 11 5.23 26.38 4.72
C ILE A 11 4.75 27.11 5.97
N LYS A 12 3.44 27.20 6.17
CA LYS A 12 2.92 27.37 7.53
C LYS A 12 3.42 26.13 8.25
N GLU A 13 4.28 26.36 9.24
CA GLU A 13 4.76 25.37 10.18
C GLU A 13 3.54 24.72 10.84
N TYR A 14 3.08 23.61 10.27
CA TYR A 14 2.25 22.68 11.01
C TYR A 14 3.18 21.95 11.97
N HIS A 15 3.34 22.51 13.17
CA HIS A 15 3.82 21.79 14.33
C HIS A 15 2.77 20.75 14.74
N ILE A 16 2.62 19.68 13.98
CA ILE A 16 1.88 18.50 14.37
C ILE A 16 2.75 17.28 13.96
N TYR A 17 3.92 17.22 14.53
CA TYR A 17 4.50 16.00 15.00
C TYR A 17 4.78 16.29 16.47
N GLU A 18 3.96 15.71 17.36
CA GLU A 18 4.44 15.49 18.71
C GLU A 18 5.86 14.97 18.55
N ARG A 19 6.82 15.65 19.17
CA ARG A 19 8.15 15.12 19.32
C ARG A 19 7.95 13.67 19.76
N MET A 20 8.19 12.70 18.84
CA MET A 20 8.63 11.42 19.31
C MET A 20 9.86 11.77 20.13
N ASP A 21 9.70 11.81 21.47
CA ASP A 21 10.82 11.84 22.38
C ASP A 21 11.53 10.52 22.16
N PHE A 22 12.43 10.51 21.15
CA PHE A 22 13.40 9.45 21.04
C PHE A 22 14.09 9.44 22.40
N PRO A 23 14.00 8.36 23.18
CA PRO A 23 14.73 8.29 24.44
C PRO A 23 16.16 8.65 24.12
N MET A 24 16.80 9.51 24.95
CA MET A 24 18.17 9.97 24.73
C MET A 24 19.02 8.77 24.33
N THR A 25 19.31 8.64 23.08
CA THR A 25 19.71 7.41 22.40
C THR A 25 21.10 7.01 22.84
N ALA A 26 21.41 5.72 22.87
CA ALA A 26 22.76 5.27 23.15
C ALA A 26 23.78 5.99 22.25
N TYR A 27 23.46 6.21 20.95
CA TYR A 27 24.35 6.92 20.02
C TYR A 27 24.43 8.43 20.27
N SER A 28 23.36 9.08 20.71
CA SER A 28 23.42 10.51 21.10
C SER A 28 24.17 10.73 22.39
N ASN A 29 24.21 9.74 23.29
CA ASN A 29 24.93 9.78 24.55
C ASN A 29 26.42 9.45 24.42
N MET A 30 26.83 8.84 23.31
CA MET A 30 28.22 8.51 23.05
C MET A 30 29.07 9.78 22.83
N THR A 31 30.29 9.75 23.32
CA THR A 31 31.31 10.73 22.96
C THR A 31 31.68 10.63 21.47
N ALA A 32 32.25 11.66 20.90
CA ALA A 32 32.72 11.62 19.51
C ALA A 32 33.75 10.48 19.26
N GLN A 33 34.55 10.14 20.26
CA GLN A 33 35.54 9.06 20.16
C GLN A 33 34.85 7.68 20.16
N GLU A 34 33.86 7.46 21.01
CA GLU A 34 33.08 6.22 21.03
C GLU A 34 32.31 6.03 19.74
N ARG A 35 31.64 7.07 19.22
CA ARG A 35 30.97 7.02 17.92
C ARG A 35 31.93 6.67 16.77
N LYS A 36 33.13 7.23 16.79
CA LYS A 36 34.16 6.93 15.80
C LYS A 36 34.63 5.48 15.87
N ALA A 37 34.79 4.95 17.08
CA ALA A 37 35.17 3.55 17.30
C ALA A 37 34.06 2.59 16.82
N GLU A 38 32.82 2.88 17.15
CA GLU A 38 31.64 2.08 16.70
C GLU A 38 31.52 2.12 15.17
N TYR A 39 31.68 3.30 14.55
CA TYR A 39 31.63 3.42 13.09
C TYR A 39 32.74 2.60 12.41
N ALA A 40 33.96 2.59 12.95
CA ALA A 40 35.05 1.78 12.41
C ALA A 40 34.75 0.28 12.50
N ALA A 41 34.19 -0.19 13.63
CA ALA A 41 33.78 -1.58 13.80
C ALA A 41 32.64 -1.98 12.84
N LEU A 42 31.67 -1.07 12.62
CA LEU A 42 30.58 -1.29 11.66
C LEU A 42 31.10 -1.30 10.22
N THR A 43 32.08 -0.44 9.90
CA THR A 43 32.71 -0.41 8.56
C THR A 43 33.41 -1.73 8.24
N GLU A 44 34.14 -2.31 9.20
CA GLU A 44 34.77 -3.63 9.03
C GLU A 44 33.72 -4.72 8.74
N LYS A 45 32.65 -4.75 9.52
CA LYS A 45 31.52 -5.69 9.30
C LYS A 45 30.84 -5.46 7.94
N PHE A 46 30.64 -4.20 7.56
CA PHE A 46 30.03 -3.83 6.29
C PHE A 46 30.87 -4.33 5.10
N GLU A 47 32.19 -4.10 5.12
CA GLU A 47 33.06 -4.56 4.04
C GLU A 47 33.13 -6.10 3.98
N ALA A 48 33.11 -6.78 5.12
CA ALA A 48 33.03 -8.25 5.17
C ALA A 48 31.74 -8.78 4.53
N LEU A 49 30.56 -8.18 4.83
CA LEU A 49 29.29 -8.57 4.23
C LEU A 49 29.23 -8.24 2.73
N LYS A 50 29.74 -7.09 2.34
CA LYS A 50 29.83 -6.67 0.93
C LYS A 50 30.69 -7.63 0.10
N ALA A 51 31.79 -8.15 0.68
CA ALA A 51 32.66 -9.14 0.04
C ALA A 51 31.97 -10.49 -0.24
N LEU A 52 30.86 -10.79 0.45
CA LEU A 52 30.06 -12.01 0.19
C LEU A 52 29.32 -11.96 -1.15
N GLY A 53 29.19 -10.79 -1.79
CA GLY A 53 28.52 -10.62 -3.07
C GLY A 53 27.02 -10.96 -3.02
N LEU A 54 26.34 -10.63 -1.94
CA LEU A 54 24.92 -10.93 -1.70
C LEU A 54 24.02 -10.36 -2.82
N LYS A 55 22.91 -11.03 -3.09
CA LYS A 55 21.88 -10.60 -4.05
C LYS A 55 20.50 -10.82 -3.43
N LEU A 56 20.20 -10.10 -2.37
CA LEU A 56 18.97 -10.22 -1.60
C LEU A 56 17.97 -9.12 -2.00
N ASN A 57 16.67 -9.44 -1.96
CA ASN A 57 15.64 -8.50 -2.42
C ASN A 57 14.47 -8.43 -1.43
N MET A 58 14.34 -7.30 -0.77
CA MET A 58 13.26 -6.95 0.16
C MET A 58 12.41 -5.77 -0.33
N ALA A 59 12.42 -5.48 -1.65
CA ALA A 59 11.76 -4.30 -2.21
C ALA A 59 10.25 -4.48 -2.41
N ARG A 60 9.75 -5.71 -2.57
CA ARG A 60 8.37 -5.96 -2.99
C ARG A 60 7.64 -6.93 -2.07
N GLY A 61 6.51 -6.46 -1.52
CA GLY A 61 5.54 -7.31 -0.81
C GLY A 61 4.71 -8.14 -1.79
N LYS A 62 5.24 -9.29 -2.17
CA LYS A 62 4.53 -10.28 -2.99
C LYS A 62 4.65 -11.67 -2.33
N PRO A 63 3.69 -12.58 -2.59
CA PRO A 63 3.77 -13.94 -2.07
C PRO A 63 5.09 -14.63 -2.41
N GLY A 64 5.65 -15.34 -1.45
CA GLY A 64 6.80 -16.21 -1.64
C GLY A 64 6.40 -17.52 -2.32
N LYS A 65 7.43 -18.32 -2.71
CA LYS A 65 7.20 -19.64 -3.34
C LYS A 65 6.34 -20.56 -2.46
N ASP A 66 6.58 -20.55 -1.16
CA ASP A 66 5.85 -21.29 -0.14
C ASP A 66 4.34 -20.98 -0.15
N GLN A 67 3.96 -19.71 -0.28
CA GLN A 67 2.57 -19.30 -0.40
C GLN A 67 1.95 -19.67 -1.75
N LEU A 68 2.71 -19.58 -2.85
CA LEU A 68 2.23 -19.95 -4.18
C LEU A 68 2.03 -21.45 -4.32
N ASP A 69 2.96 -22.26 -3.77
CA ASP A 69 2.85 -23.70 -3.77
C ASP A 69 1.65 -24.18 -2.93
N MET A 70 1.33 -23.50 -1.83
CA MET A 70 0.20 -23.80 -0.95
C MET A 70 -1.15 -23.76 -1.66
N VAL A 71 -1.28 -22.95 -2.69
CA VAL A 71 -2.53 -22.75 -3.46
C VAL A 71 -2.49 -23.37 -4.85
N SER A 72 -1.47 -24.16 -5.15
CA SER A 72 -1.25 -24.73 -6.49
C SER A 72 -2.32 -25.73 -6.92
N ASP A 73 -3.05 -26.33 -5.97
CA ASP A 73 -4.18 -27.24 -6.21
C ASP A 73 -5.38 -26.55 -6.89
N ILE A 74 -5.45 -25.23 -6.90
CA ILE A 74 -6.43 -24.46 -7.70
C ILE A 74 -6.36 -24.81 -9.20
N PHE A 75 -5.19 -25.22 -9.69
CA PHE A 75 -5.02 -25.63 -11.10
C PHE A 75 -5.57 -27.02 -11.40
N ALA A 76 -5.86 -27.81 -10.39
CA ALA A 76 -6.49 -29.13 -10.54
C ALA A 76 -8.03 -29.05 -10.66
N LEU A 77 -8.61 -27.87 -10.50
CA LEU A 77 -10.04 -27.64 -10.66
C LEU A 77 -10.44 -27.52 -12.14
N MET A 78 -11.72 -27.54 -12.44
CA MET A 78 -12.27 -27.38 -13.80
C MET A 78 -11.91 -28.52 -14.75
N GLN A 79 -11.94 -29.76 -14.25
CA GLN A 79 -11.59 -30.95 -15.03
C GLN A 79 -12.78 -31.59 -15.74
N ARG A 80 -14.02 -31.31 -15.31
CA ARG A 80 -15.24 -31.93 -15.81
C ARG A 80 -16.14 -30.88 -16.46
N PRO A 81 -16.98 -31.27 -17.43
CA PRO A 81 -17.89 -30.32 -18.11
C PRO A 81 -18.79 -29.53 -17.15
N GLU A 82 -19.27 -30.14 -16.07
CA GLU A 82 -20.13 -29.51 -15.06
C GLU A 82 -19.41 -28.43 -14.27
N ASP A 83 -18.08 -28.49 -14.13
CA ASP A 83 -17.30 -27.48 -13.42
C ASP A 83 -17.32 -26.11 -14.14
N TYR A 84 -17.65 -26.10 -15.45
CA TYR A 84 -17.78 -24.89 -16.26
C TYR A 84 -19.18 -24.27 -16.22
N VAL A 85 -20.05 -24.72 -15.35
CA VAL A 85 -21.39 -24.15 -15.16
C VAL A 85 -21.49 -23.51 -13.78
N SER A 86 -21.82 -22.22 -13.72
CA SER A 86 -22.00 -21.43 -12.51
C SER A 86 -23.41 -20.83 -12.51
N ASP A 87 -24.26 -21.20 -11.56
CA ASP A 87 -25.67 -20.73 -11.50
C ASP A 87 -26.44 -20.90 -12.84
N GLY A 88 -26.17 -21.98 -13.56
CA GLY A 88 -26.76 -22.23 -14.88
C GLY A 88 -26.11 -21.49 -16.05
N ILE A 89 -25.06 -20.73 -15.81
CA ILE A 89 -24.29 -19.97 -16.80
C ILE A 89 -23.10 -20.82 -17.25
N ASP A 90 -22.94 -21.05 -18.56
CA ASP A 90 -21.70 -21.62 -19.11
C ASP A 90 -20.62 -20.54 -19.14
N VAL A 91 -19.63 -20.66 -18.23
CA VAL A 91 -18.58 -19.65 -18.03
C VAL A 91 -17.62 -19.50 -19.21
N ARG A 92 -17.67 -20.42 -20.19
CA ARG A 92 -16.82 -20.39 -21.39
C ARG A 92 -17.34 -19.43 -22.47
N ASN A 93 -18.60 -18.99 -22.36
CA ASN A 93 -19.24 -18.13 -23.35
C ASN A 93 -19.21 -16.65 -22.92
N TYR A 94 -19.65 -15.75 -23.77
CA TYR A 94 -19.79 -14.30 -23.50
C TYR A 94 -20.87 -14.01 -22.46
N GLY A 95 -20.92 -12.77 -22.01
CA GLY A 95 -21.91 -12.26 -21.06
C GLY A 95 -21.39 -12.10 -19.64
N GLU A 96 -22.27 -11.71 -18.74
CA GLU A 96 -21.95 -11.43 -17.33
C GLU A 96 -20.83 -10.39 -17.19
N THR A 97 -20.97 -9.24 -17.86
CA THR A 97 -19.99 -8.16 -17.84
C THR A 97 -19.66 -7.71 -16.42
N ALA A 98 -20.64 -7.71 -15.51
CA ALA A 98 -20.44 -7.37 -14.08
C ALA A 98 -19.75 -8.48 -13.26
N GLY A 99 -19.44 -9.62 -13.88
CA GLY A 99 -18.88 -10.80 -13.23
C GLY A 99 -19.93 -11.85 -12.86
N LEU A 100 -19.49 -13.08 -12.61
CA LEU A 100 -20.36 -14.20 -12.24
C LEU A 100 -21.11 -13.92 -10.94
N PRO A 101 -22.43 -14.22 -10.83
CA PRO A 101 -23.19 -14.07 -9.60
C PRO A 101 -22.52 -14.75 -8.40
N ALA A 102 -21.98 -15.95 -8.57
CA ALA A 102 -21.27 -16.67 -7.52
C ALA A 102 -19.99 -15.93 -7.07
N ALA A 103 -19.23 -15.33 -7.98
CA ALA A 103 -18.03 -14.54 -7.64
C ALA A 103 -18.41 -13.23 -6.91
N LYS A 104 -19.53 -12.60 -7.31
CA LYS A 104 -20.07 -11.42 -6.61
C LYS A 104 -20.48 -11.76 -5.17
N ARG A 105 -21.18 -12.89 -4.96
CA ARG A 105 -21.54 -13.35 -3.60
C ARG A 105 -20.31 -13.62 -2.74
N LEU A 106 -19.28 -14.28 -3.29
CA LEU A 106 -18.02 -14.54 -2.58
C LEU A 106 -17.37 -13.25 -2.10
N PHE A 107 -17.21 -12.25 -2.97
CA PHE A 107 -16.64 -10.97 -2.56
C PHE A 107 -17.55 -10.20 -1.59
N ALA A 108 -18.87 -10.28 -1.77
CA ALA A 108 -19.84 -9.66 -0.86
C ALA A 108 -19.71 -10.22 0.57
N GLU A 109 -19.54 -11.53 0.72
CA GLU A 109 -19.28 -12.17 2.02
C GLU A 109 -17.93 -11.71 2.62
N ILE A 110 -16.87 -11.60 1.80
CA ILE A 110 -15.54 -11.20 2.26
C ILE A 110 -15.54 -9.73 2.73
N LEU A 111 -16.24 -8.86 1.99
CA LEU A 111 -16.29 -7.42 2.25
C LEU A 111 -17.44 -6.99 3.16
N ASP A 112 -18.27 -7.94 3.59
CA ASP A 112 -19.47 -7.70 4.43
C ASP A 112 -20.47 -6.69 3.80
N CYS A 113 -20.63 -6.73 2.46
CA CYS A 113 -21.56 -5.88 1.70
C CYS A 113 -22.57 -6.70 0.88
N LYS A 114 -23.40 -6.06 0.05
CA LYS A 114 -24.40 -6.74 -0.78
C LYS A 114 -23.82 -7.15 -2.14
N SER A 115 -24.23 -8.30 -2.68
CA SER A 115 -23.79 -8.77 -4.01
C SER A 115 -24.19 -7.83 -5.16
N GLU A 116 -25.27 -7.06 -4.99
CA GLU A 116 -25.77 -6.07 -5.94
C GLU A 116 -24.84 -4.85 -6.05
N GLN A 117 -23.98 -4.64 -5.05
CA GLN A 117 -22.98 -3.57 -5.00
C GLN A 117 -21.64 -3.98 -5.64
N ILE A 118 -21.45 -5.26 -5.98
CA ILE A 118 -20.19 -5.83 -6.42
C ILE A 118 -20.10 -5.89 -7.95
N PHE A 119 -18.95 -5.45 -8.45
CA PHE A 119 -18.45 -5.73 -9.78
C PHE A 119 -17.19 -6.60 -9.68
N VAL A 120 -17.10 -7.68 -10.47
CA VAL A 120 -15.91 -8.55 -10.52
C VAL A 120 -15.27 -8.42 -11.90
N GLY A 121 -14.02 -7.92 -11.92
CA GLY A 121 -13.29 -7.62 -13.15
C GLY A 121 -12.06 -8.50 -13.38
N GLY A 122 -10.99 -7.87 -13.80
CA GLY A 122 -9.70 -8.51 -14.10
C GLY A 122 -8.96 -9.08 -12.89
N ASN A 123 -7.67 -9.29 -13.02
CA ASN A 123 -6.87 -9.99 -12.01
C ASN A 123 -6.30 -9.10 -10.90
N ALA A 124 -6.42 -7.78 -11.00
CA ALA A 124 -5.76 -6.87 -10.07
C ALA A 124 -6.64 -5.66 -9.73
N SER A 125 -6.83 -5.40 -8.44
CA SER A 125 -7.55 -4.20 -7.95
C SER A 125 -6.92 -2.90 -8.45
N LEU A 126 -5.58 -2.84 -8.58
CA LEU A 126 -4.89 -1.67 -9.12
C LEU A 126 -5.37 -1.32 -10.55
N GLN A 127 -5.65 -2.32 -11.38
CA GLN A 127 -6.21 -2.09 -12.72
C GLN A 127 -7.61 -1.47 -12.63
N LEU A 128 -8.46 -1.98 -11.73
CA LEU A 128 -9.81 -1.42 -11.52
C LEU A 128 -9.74 0.01 -10.98
N MET A 129 -8.83 0.29 -10.06
CA MET A 129 -8.58 1.65 -9.55
C MET A 129 -8.11 2.59 -10.66
N TYR A 130 -7.14 2.17 -11.48
CA TYR A 130 -6.70 2.94 -12.64
C TYR A 130 -7.86 3.18 -13.61
N ASP A 131 -8.67 2.16 -13.87
CA ASP A 131 -9.81 2.23 -14.77
C ASP A 131 -10.90 3.21 -14.26
N THR A 132 -11.17 3.21 -12.96
CA THR A 132 -12.09 4.17 -12.33
C THR A 132 -11.57 5.61 -12.49
N ILE A 133 -10.29 5.87 -12.21
CA ILE A 133 -9.68 7.19 -12.44
C ILE A 133 -9.70 7.57 -13.92
N SER A 134 -9.41 6.64 -14.82
CA SER A 134 -9.45 6.86 -16.27
C SER A 134 -10.86 7.27 -16.75
N LYS A 135 -11.89 6.59 -16.24
CA LYS A 135 -13.29 6.92 -16.56
C LYS A 135 -13.69 8.27 -15.99
N ALA A 136 -13.31 8.55 -14.75
CA ALA A 136 -13.51 9.88 -14.15
C ALA A 136 -12.84 10.98 -14.98
N TYR A 137 -11.63 10.74 -15.44
CA TYR A 137 -10.86 11.67 -16.27
C TYR A 137 -11.50 11.91 -17.62
N THR A 138 -11.98 10.86 -18.31
CA THR A 138 -12.46 10.92 -19.69
C THR A 138 -13.96 11.17 -19.82
N HIS A 139 -14.77 10.69 -18.87
CA HIS A 139 -16.24 10.71 -18.92
C HIS A 139 -16.88 11.41 -17.72
N GLY A 140 -16.17 11.53 -16.60
CA GLY A 140 -16.71 11.93 -15.29
C GLY A 140 -17.23 10.71 -14.49
N LEU A 141 -17.53 10.93 -13.23
CA LEU A 141 -18.26 10.02 -12.34
C LEU A 141 -19.75 10.38 -12.31
N LEU A 142 -20.57 9.63 -11.59
CA LEU A 142 -22.02 9.77 -11.53
C LEU A 142 -22.49 11.23 -11.28
N HIS A 143 -21.78 11.96 -10.40
CA HIS A 143 -22.13 13.31 -10.02
C HIS A 143 -21.20 14.38 -10.63
N SER A 144 -20.36 14.02 -11.60
CA SER A 144 -19.50 14.98 -12.29
C SER A 144 -20.32 15.89 -13.21
N GLU A 145 -20.16 17.19 -13.10
CA GLU A 145 -20.74 18.14 -14.04
C GLU A 145 -20.10 18.04 -15.44
N ARG A 146 -18.83 17.59 -15.47
CA ARG A 146 -18.03 17.40 -16.68
C ARG A 146 -16.88 16.42 -16.40
N PRO A 147 -16.30 15.79 -17.45
CA PRO A 147 -15.10 14.97 -17.29
C PRO A 147 -13.95 15.73 -16.65
N TRP A 148 -13.16 15.06 -15.78
CA TRP A 148 -12.07 15.72 -15.05
C TRP A 148 -10.96 16.26 -15.95
N CYS A 149 -10.78 15.72 -17.15
CA CYS A 149 -9.86 16.27 -18.15
C CYS A 149 -10.24 17.71 -18.63
N LYS A 150 -11.46 18.16 -18.35
CA LYS A 150 -11.95 19.52 -18.65
C LYS A 150 -11.94 20.45 -17.44
N GLU A 151 -11.54 19.96 -16.28
CA GLU A 151 -11.30 20.78 -15.11
C GLU A 151 -10.01 21.59 -15.29
N GLU A 152 -9.97 22.80 -14.77
CA GLU A 152 -8.75 23.61 -14.78
C GLU A 152 -7.64 22.92 -13.97
N LYS A 153 -8.02 22.29 -12.87
CA LYS A 153 -7.13 21.60 -11.94
C LYS A 153 -7.85 20.48 -11.21
N VAL A 154 -7.19 19.36 -11.08
CA VAL A 154 -7.64 18.24 -10.22
C VAL A 154 -6.60 18.03 -9.14
N LYS A 155 -7.05 17.99 -7.88
CA LYS A 155 -6.23 17.70 -6.71
C LYS A 155 -6.67 16.37 -6.09
N TRP A 156 -5.71 15.68 -5.49
CA TRP A 156 -5.94 14.36 -4.89
C TRP A 156 -5.26 14.21 -3.54
N LEU A 157 -6.00 13.73 -2.53
CA LEU A 157 -5.47 13.52 -1.20
C LEU A 157 -4.73 12.19 -1.11
N CYS A 158 -3.52 12.23 -0.57
CA CYS A 158 -2.58 11.13 -0.49
C CYS A 158 -2.11 10.94 0.96
N PRO A 159 -2.80 10.14 1.78
CA PRO A 159 -2.28 9.75 3.08
C PRO A 159 -0.89 9.11 2.93
N ALA A 160 0.09 9.65 3.67
CA ALA A 160 1.48 9.24 3.57
C ALA A 160 2.15 9.16 4.97
N PRO A 161 3.04 8.13 5.17
CA PRO A 161 3.50 7.19 4.16
C PRO A 161 2.37 6.29 3.64
N GLY A 162 2.38 5.98 2.33
CA GLY A 162 1.32 5.26 1.65
C GLY A 162 1.79 4.40 0.48
N TYR A 163 0.85 3.86 -0.30
CA TYR A 163 1.16 2.97 -1.41
C TYR A 163 1.58 3.74 -2.66
N ASP A 164 2.83 3.57 -3.07
CA ASP A 164 3.46 4.27 -4.18
C ASP A 164 2.73 4.16 -5.53
N ARG A 165 2.02 3.05 -5.78
CA ARG A 165 1.26 2.87 -7.02
C ARG A 165 0.03 3.76 -7.09
N HIS A 166 -0.65 3.98 -5.98
CA HIS A 166 -1.77 4.92 -5.89
C HIS A 166 -1.34 6.31 -6.34
N PHE A 167 -0.25 6.81 -5.75
CA PHE A 167 0.28 8.14 -6.09
C PHE A 167 0.66 8.25 -7.56
N LYS A 168 1.31 7.20 -8.11
CA LYS A 168 1.69 7.16 -9.53
C LYS A 168 0.49 7.11 -10.47
N VAL A 169 -0.61 6.48 -10.09
CA VAL A 169 -1.85 6.50 -10.89
C VAL A 169 -2.32 7.92 -11.06
N THR A 170 -2.63 8.63 -9.96
CA THR A 170 -3.16 10.00 -10.03
C THR A 170 -2.13 10.99 -10.59
N GLN A 171 -0.85 10.82 -10.29
CA GLN A 171 0.22 11.61 -10.89
C GLN A 171 0.27 11.46 -12.43
N SER A 172 0.03 10.24 -12.96
CA SER A 172 0.08 9.99 -14.41
C SER A 172 -1.03 10.69 -15.19
N PHE A 173 -2.13 11.05 -14.52
CA PHE A 173 -3.21 11.88 -15.08
C PHE A 173 -2.98 13.39 -14.88
N GLY A 174 -1.84 13.78 -14.32
CA GLY A 174 -1.51 15.19 -14.09
C GLY A 174 -2.17 15.82 -12.87
N PHE A 175 -2.70 15.00 -11.95
CA PHE A 175 -3.33 15.55 -10.72
C PHE A 175 -2.27 16.11 -9.77
N GLU A 176 -2.61 17.20 -9.09
CA GLU A 176 -1.82 17.69 -7.97
C GLU A 176 -2.07 16.82 -6.74
N LEU A 177 -0.99 16.25 -6.19
CA LEU A 177 -1.07 15.38 -5.04
C LEU A 177 -0.85 16.19 -3.75
N ILE A 178 -1.80 16.06 -2.82
CA ILE A 178 -1.74 16.70 -1.51
C ILE A 178 -1.42 15.61 -0.48
N THR A 179 -0.30 15.75 0.19
CA THR A 179 0.08 14.83 1.27
C THR A 179 -0.80 15.07 2.49
N ILE A 180 -1.40 14.02 3.02
CA ILE A 180 -2.12 14.00 4.29
C ILE A 180 -1.30 13.18 5.27
N PRO A 181 -0.99 13.67 6.48
CA PRO A 181 -0.29 12.89 7.49
C PRO A 181 -1.09 11.64 7.89
N MET A 182 -0.37 10.54 8.13
CA MET A 182 -0.94 9.35 8.77
C MET A 182 -0.78 9.45 10.29
N THR A 183 -1.80 8.99 11.01
CA THR A 183 -1.82 8.82 12.48
C THR A 183 -1.87 7.35 12.84
N ASP A 184 -1.95 7.02 14.14
CA ASP A 184 -2.14 5.65 14.60
C ASP A 184 -3.54 5.09 14.33
N GLU A 185 -4.48 5.97 13.96
CA GLU A 185 -5.89 5.63 13.72
C GLU A 185 -6.32 5.79 12.26
N GLY A 186 -5.39 6.12 11.35
CA GLY A 186 -5.65 6.38 9.93
C GLY A 186 -5.12 7.75 9.50
N PRO A 187 -5.63 8.34 8.40
CA PRO A 187 -5.25 9.68 7.98
C PRO A 187 -5.69 10.74 9.00
N ASP A 188 -4.94 11.82 9.09
CA ASP A 188 -5.34 13.01 9.86
C ASP A 188 -6.67 13.57 9.27
N MET A 189 -7.77 13.28 9.96
CA MET A 189 -9.09 13.63 9.49
C MET A 189 -9.37 15.14 9.56
N ASP A 190 -8.70 15.89 10.44
CA ASP A 190 -8.84 17.35 10.46
C ASP A 190 -8.24 17.96 9.20
N ALA A 191 -7.09 17.45 8.77
CA ALA A 191 -6.45 17.83 7.51
C ALA A 191 -7.30 17.43 6.28
N VAL A 192 -7.92 16.23 6.31
CA VAL A 192 -8.82 15.79 5.24
C VAL A 192 -10.05 16.67 5.15
N GLU A 193 -10.74 16.94 6.27
CA GLU A 193 -11.96 17.76 6.33
C GLU A 193 -11.70 19.20 5.89
N GLU A 194 -10.51 19.74 6.14
CA GLU A 194 -10.13 21.07 5.65
C GLU A 194 -9.87 21.05 4.14
N ALA A 195 -9.13 20.03 3.67
CA ALA A 195 -8.75 19.95 2.26
C ALA A 195 -9.94 19.73 1.31
N VAL A 196 -10.98 19.00 1.72
CA VAL A 196 -12.16 18.74 0.87
C VAL A 196 -13.07 19.96 0.68
N LYS A 197 -12.80 21.07 1.37
CA LYS A 197 -13.48 22.37 1.13
C LYS A 197 -13.08 23.00 -0.20
N ASP A 198 -11.98 22.58 -0.79
CA ASP A 198 -11.56 22.97 -2.13
C ASP A 198 -12.24 22.08 -3.18
N SER A 199 -13.05 22.68 -4.07
CA SER A 199 -13.77 21.94 -5.12
C SER A 199 -12.87 21.30 -6.17
N ALA A 200 -11.60 21.66 -6.24
CA ALA A 200 -10.61 20.99 -7.08
C ALA A 200 -10.15 19.64 -6.49
N VAL A 201 -10.40 19.37 -5.21
CA VAL A 201 -10.08 18.10 -4.56
C VAL A 201 -11.15 17.08 -4.91
N LYS A 202 -10.79 16.10 -5.77
CA LYS A 202 -11.72 15.14 -6.35
C LYS A 202 -11.67 13.76 -5.68
N GLY A 203 -10.75 13.52 -4.76
CA GLY A 203 -10.75 12.25 -4.03
C GLY A 203 -9.54 12.01 -3.14
N ILE A 204 -9.55 10.83 -2.53
CA ILE A 204 -8.56 10.37 -1.56
C ILE A 204 -8.22 8.90 -1.78
N TRP A 205 -6.95 8.53 -1.63
CA TRP A 205 -6.52 7.14 -1.53
C TRP A 205 -6.56 6.64 -0.09
N CYS A 206 -7.15 5.47 0.15
CA CYS A 206 -7.18 4.84 1.46
C CYS A 206 -6.74 3.38 1.37
N VAL A 207 -5.91 2.94 2.33
CA VAL A 207 -5.62 1.52 2.58
C VAL A 207 -5.99 1.26 4.05
N PRO A 208 -7.27 0.93 4.33
CA PRO A 208 -7.84 1.12 5.66
C PRO A 208 -7.46 0.05 6.68
N LYS A 209 -7.16 -1.16 6.24
CA LYS A 209 -6.77 -2.26 7.12
C LYS A 209 -5.35 -2.71 6.78
N TYR A 210 -4.48 -2.72 7.79
CA TYR A 210 -3.05 -3.03 7.63
C TYR A 210 -2.38 -2.18 6.55
N SER A 211 -2.52 -0.85 6.66
CA SER A 211 -2.09 0.12 5.65
C SER A 211 -0.66 -0.13 5.14
N ASN A 212 -0.43 0.16 3.88
CA ASN A 212 0.87 0.00 3.24
C ASN A 212 1.62 1.34 3.24
N PRO A 213 2.75 1.50 3.97
CA PRO A 213 3.50 0.45 4.69
C PRO A 213 3.20 0.34 6.19
N ASP A 214 2.43 1.25 6.80
CA ASP A 214 2.39 1.47 8.25
C ASP A 214 1.74 0.34 9.06
N GLY A 215 0.96 -0.54 8.44
CA GLY A 215 0.25 -1.59 9.14
C GLY A 215 -0.90 -1.07 10.04
N VAL A 216 -1.26 0.21 9.91
CA VAL A 216 -2.35 0.84 10.66
C VAL A 216 -3.69 0.24 10.22
N ILE A 217 -4.57 0.07 11.19
CA ILE A 217 -6.00 -0.21 10.98
C ILE A 217 -6.75 1.08 11.30
N TYR A 218 -7.53 1.61 10.34
CA TYR A 218 -8.32 2.81 10.60
C TYR A 218 -9.31 2.56 11.73
N SER A 219 -9.40 3.49 12.67
CA SER A 219 -10.38 3.41 13.76
C SER A 219 -11.80 3.55 13.21
N GLU A 220 -12.78 3.06 13.99
CA GLU A 220 -14.20 3.25 13.65
C GLU A 220 -14.54 4.73 13.52
N GLU A 221 -13.98 5.58 14.39
CA GLU A 221 -14.17 7.04 14.33
C GLU A 221 -13.63 7.62 13.02
N THR A 222 -12.42 7.23 12.59
CA THR A 222 -11.86 7.64 11.31
C THR A 222 -12.75 7.21 10.14
N CYS A 223 -13.27 5.97 10.15
CA CYS A 223 -14.17 5.49 9.12
C CYS A 223 -15.48 6.27 9.09
N ARG A 224 -16.08 6.61 10.25
CA ARG A 224 -17.29 7.42 10.34
C ARG A 224 -17.08 8.86 9.88
N ARG A 225 -15.98 9.49 10.30
CA ARG A 225 -15.62 10.84 9.82
C ARG A 225 -15.39 10.86 8.31
N MET A 226 -14.70 9.85 7.77
CA MET A 226 -14.49 9.70 6.32
C MET A 226 -15.82 9.58 5.56
N ALA A 227 -16.76 8.78 6.05
CA ALA A 227 -18.08 8.60 5.46
C ALA A 227 -18.95 9.86 5.55
N ALA A 228 -18.77 10.67 6.59
CA ALA A 228 -19.54 11.90 6.85
C ALA A 228 -18.93 13.16 6.22
N LEU A 229 -17.87 13.05 5.43
CA LEU A 229 -17.26 14.19 4.72
C LEU A 229 -18.29 14.98 3.92
N LYS A 230 -18.08 16.29 3.84
CA LYS A 230 -18.90 17.24 3.07
C LYS A 230 -18.01 17.97 2.06
N PRO A 231 -17.57 17.26 1.01
CA PRO A 231 -16.67 17.85 0.03
C PRO A 231 -17.40 18.94 -0.79
N ALA A 232 -16.66 19.99 -1.17
CA ALA A 232 -17.15 21.02 -2.08
C ALA A 232 -17.32 20.50 -3.52
N ALA A 233 -16.56 19.45 -3.90
CA ALA A 233 -16.73 18.76 -5.17
C ALA A 233 -17.87 17.74 -5.08
N PRO A 234 -18.95 17.83 -5.89
CA PRO A 234 -20.08 16.91 -5.85
C PRO A 234 -19.70 15.47 -6.27
N ASP A 235 -18.60 15.33 -7.00
CA ASP A 235 -18.05 14.07 -7.52
C ASP A 235 -16.78 13.63 -6.79
N PHE A 236 -16.57 14.12 -5.54
CA PHE A 236 -15.49 13.63 -4.70
C PHE A 236 -15.64 12.14 -4.43
N THR A 237 -14.55 11.39 -4.50
CA THR A 237 -14.58 9.93 -4.33
C THR A 237 -13.51 9.41 -3.38
N ILE A 238 -13.90 8.46 -2.55
CA ILE A 238 -13.01 7.69 -1.68
C ILE A 238 -12.62 6.42 -2.42
N MET A 239 -11.34 6.28 -2.73
CA MET A 239 -10.76 5.06 -3.29
C MET A 239 -10.26 4.18 -2.14
N TRP A 240 -11.10 3.24 -1.72
CA TRP A 240 -10.91 2.42 -0.53
C TRP A 240 -10.29 1.08 -0.90
N ASP A 241 -8.94 1.03 -0.97
CA ASP A 241 -8.20 -0.19 -1.32
C ASP A 241 -8.08 -1.13 -0.11
N ASN A 242 -9.05 -2.02 0.04
CA ASN A 242 -9.10 -3.01 1.11
C ASN A 242 -8.29 -4.28 0.75
N ALA A 243 -7.07 -4.07 0.28
CA ALA A 243 -6.17 -5.14 -0.19
C ALA A 243 -5.82 -6.18 0.89
N TYR A 244 -5.98 -5.83 2.15
CA TYR A 244 -5.60 -6.66 3.30
C TYR A 244 -6.79 -7.00 4.21
N CYS A 245 -8.01 -6.97 3.71
CA CYS A 245 -9.25 -7.18 4.48
C CYS A 245 -9.27 -8.45 5.35
N ILE A 246 -8.53 -9.49 4.97
CA ILE A 246 -8.45 -10.80 5.63
C ILE A 246 -6.99 -11.28 5.82
N HIS A 247 -6.05 -10.37 6.06
CA HIS A 247 -4.60 -10.68 6.06
C HIS A 247 -3.96 -10.51 7.44
N GLU A 248 -4.55 -11.12 8.44
CA GLU A 248 -3.96 -11.26 9.77
C GLU A 248 -2.68 -12.09 9.70
N LEU A 249 -1.64 -11.66 10.44
CA LEU A 249 -0.39 -12.41 10.62
C LEU A 249 -0.44 -13.33 11.83
N GLU A 250 -1.27 -12.97 12.80
CA GLU A 250 -1.43 -13.68 14.08
C GLU A 250 -2.87 -13.51 14.59
N GLY A 251 -3.36 -14.51 15.32
CA GLY A 251 -4.67 -14.46 15.95
C GLY A 251 -5.83 -14.78 15.01
N GLU A 252 -7.02 -14.40 15.45
CA GLU A 252 -8.27 -14.60 14.71
C GLU A 252 -8.56 -13.40 13.79
N TYR A 253 -9.42 -13.62 12.80
CA TYR A 253 -9.92 -12.56 11.91
C TYR A 253 -10.51 -11.41 12.71
N VAL A 254 -10.07 -10.19 12.41
CA VAL A 254 -10.59 -8.96 12.98
C VAL A 254 -11.60 -8.35 12.01
N PRO A 255 -12.90 -8.31 12.36
CA PRO A 255 -13.90 -7.61 11.55
C PRO A 255 -13.52 -6.15 11.34
N PHE A 256 -13.87 -5.61 10.18
CA PHE A 256 -13.55 -4.23 9.84
C PHE A 256 -14.83 -3.49 9.43
N PRO A 257 -14.97 -2.18 9.74
CA PRO A 257 -16.16 -1.41 9.41
C PRO A 257 -16.52 -1.43 7.92
N ASP A 258 -17.80 -1.64 7.62
CA ASP A 258 -18.36 -1.52 6.28
C ASP A 258 -18.50 -0.04 5.91
N ILE A 259 -17.59 0.46 5.08
CA ILE A 259 -17.56 1.86 4.65
C ILE A 259 -18.74 2.22 3.75
N LEU A 260 -19.25 1.28 2.93
CA LEU A 260 -20.43 1.54 2.10
C LEU A 260 -21.65 1.81 2.97
N LYS A 261 -21.84 1.01 4.03
CA LYS A 261 -22.91 1.23 5.00
C LYS A 261 -22.76 2.58 5.70
N TYR A 262 -21.57 2.93 6.17
CA TYR A 262 -21.34 4.21 6.84
C TYR A 262 -21.59 5.40 5.91
N CYS A 263 -21.16 5.32 4.65
CA CYS A 263 -21.45 6.34 3.66
C CYS A 263 -22.97 6.47 3.40
N ALA A 264 -23.69 5.35 3.32
CA ALA A 264 -25.15 5.38 3.15
C ALA A 264 -25.87 5.99 4.37
N GLU A 265 -25.47 5.62 5.59
CA GLU A 265 -25.99 6.19 6.85
C GLU A 265 -25.70 7.69 6.97
N ALA A 266 -24.57 8.16 6.46
CA ALA A 266 -24.17 9.57 6.45
C ALA A 266 -24.84 10.38 5.32
N GLY A 267 -25.61 9.75 4.43
CA GLY A 267 -26.25 10.40 3.28
C GLY A 267 -25.34 10.57 2.05
N ASN A 268 -24.20 9.90 2.01
CA ASN A 268 -23.18 9.96 0.95
C ASN A 268 -22.97 8.59 0.25
N PRO A 269 -24.04 7.85 -0.16
CA PRO A 269 -23.92 6.46 -0.64
C PRO A 269 -22.98 6.32 -1.85
N ASP A 270 -22.87 7.36 -2.67
CA ASP A 270 -22.14 7.34 -3.95
C ASP A 270 -20.69 7.81 -3.83
N MET A 271 -20.23 8.15 -2.60
CA MET A 271 -18.92 8.76 -2.40
C MET A 271 -17.77 7.75 -2.39
N VAL A 272 -18.02 6.43 -2.34
CA VAL A 272 -16.98 5.43 -2.14
C VAL A 272 -16.96 4.34 -3.22
N PHE A 273 -15.74 3.95 -3.61
CA PHE A 273 -15.43 2.72 -4.30
C PHE A 273 -14.46 1.91 -3.44
N GLU A 274 -14.90 0.75 -2.97
CA GLU A 274 -14.07 -0.20 -2.22
C GLU A 274 -13.50 -1.26 -3.16
N TYR A 275 -12.20 -1.54 -3.06
CA TYR A 275 -11.49 -2.47 -3.93
C TYR A 275 -10.91 -3.63 -3.14
N ALA A 276 -10.99 -4.83 -3.73
CA ALA A 276 -10.33 -6.01 -3.21
C ALA A 276 -9.84 -6.92 -4.35
N SER A 277 -8.95 -7.83 -4.02
CA SER A 277 -8.47 -8.85 -4.97
C SER A 277 -7.94 -10.09 -4.26
N THR A 278 -7.89 -11.20 -4.98
CA THR A 278 -7.27 -12.43 -4.50
C THR A 278 -5.74 -12.47 -4.73
N SER A 279 -5.12 -11.35 -5.10
CA SER A 279 -3.68 -11.29 -5.45
C SER A 279 -2.74 -11.79 -4.35
N LYS A 280 -3.16 -11.70 -3.09
CA LYS A 280 -2.37 -12.16 -1.93
C LYS A 280 -3.06 -13.32 -1.18
N VAL A 281 -4.19 -13.79 -1.71
CA VAL A 281 -4.98 -14.93 -1.21
C VAL A 281 -4.69 -16.19 -2.03
N THR A 282 -4.67 -16.05 -3.35
CA THR A 282 -4.38 -17.12 -4.30
C THR A 282 -3.14 -16.77 -5.13
N LEU A 283 -3.33 -16.35 -6.38
CA LEU A 283 -2.28 -16.18 -7.37
C LEU A 283 -2.26 -14.72 -7.87
N PRO A 284 -1.21 -13.92 -7.61
CA PRO A 284 -1.15 -12.53 -8.07
C PRO A 284 -1.16 -12.40 -9.60
N GLY A 285 -0.63 -13.39 -10.31
CA GLY A 285 -0.60 -13.40 -11.78
C GLY A 285 -1.89 -13.92 -12.44
N SER A 286 -2.78 -14.55 -11.68
CA SER A 286 -4.01 -15.18 -12.17
C SER A 286 -5.14 -15.12 -11.12
N GLY A 287 -5.21 -14.02 -10.39
CA GLY A 287 -6.26 -13.77 -9.42
C GLY A 287 -7.55 -13.23 -10.05
N ILE A 288 -8.47 -12.84 -9.19
CA ILE A 288 -9.66 -12.05 -9.54
C ILE A 288 -9.72 -10.83 -8.63
N SER A 289 -10.34 -9.75 -9.12
CA SER A 289 -10.50 -8.52 -8.36
C SER A 289 -11.90 -7.96 -8.48
N CYS A 290 -12.29 -7.15 -7.53
CA CYS A 290 -13.59 -6.49 -7.52
C CYS A 290 -13.48 -5.03 -7.10
N PHE A 291 -14.52 -4.29 -7.39
CA PHE A 291 -14.90 -3.13 -6.59
C PHE A 291 -16.32 -3.28 -6.09
N ALA A 292 -16.57 -2.69 -4.93
CA ALA A 292 -17.90 -2.51 -4.36
C ALA A 292 -18.22 -1.02 -4.28
N THR A 293 -19.47 -0.65 -4.59
CA THR A 293 -19.94 0.74 -4.54
C THR A 293 -21.46 0.77 -4.43
N SER A 294 -22.09 1.96 -4.41
CA SER A 294 -23.54 2.05 -4.47
C SER A 294 -24.12 1.47 -5.77
N GLU A 295 -25.35 1.03 -5.73
CA GLU A 295 -26.04 0.52 -6.92
C GLU A 295 -26.14 1.60 -8.03
N ALA A 296 -26.26 2.88 -7.64
CA ALA A 296 -26.28 4.01 -8.57
C ALA A 296 -24.94 4.18 -9.29
N ASN A 297 -23.83 4.20 -8.54
CA ASN A 297 -22.49 4.22 -9.12
C ASN A 297 -22.23 2.99 -10.00
N LEU A 298 -22.60 1.79 -9.51
CA LEU A 298 -22.42 0.57 -10.29
C LEU A 298 -23.18 0.63 -11.62
N SER A 299 -24.46 1.06 -11.58
CA SER A 299 -25.28 1.24 -12.78
C SER A 299 -24.67 2.25 -13.77
N TYR A 300 -24.09 3.35 -13.25
CA TYR A 300 -23.38 4.32 -14.07
C TYR A 300 -22.11 3.72 -14.68
N MET A 301 -21.28 3.07 -13.88
CA MET A 301 -20.02 2.46 -14.33
C MET A 301 -20.26 1.34 -15.35
N MET A 302 -21.33 0.56 -15.19
CA MET A 302 -21.68 -0.51 -16.15
C MET A 302 -21.92 0.04 -17.56
N LYS A 303 -22.53 1.22 -17.73
CA LYS A 303 -22.71 1.83 -19.07
C LYS A 303 -21.36 2.10 -19.78
N LEU A 304 -20.32 2.40 -19.04
CA LEU A 304 -18.96 2.62 -19.57
C LEU A 304 -18.20 1.30 -19.76
N LEU A 305 -18.41 0.34 -18.85
CA LEU A 305 -17.78 -0.98 -18.91
C LEU A 305 -18.34 -1.83 -20.08
N ASP A 306 -19.63 -1.76 -20.35
CA ASP A 306 -20.26 -2.48 -21.49
C ASP A 306 -19.73 -2.03 -22.86
N ILE A 307 -19.18 -0.80 -22.94
CA ILE A 307 -18.48 -0.33 -24.14
C ILE A 307 -17.04 -0.87 -24.18
N GLN A 308 -16.41 -1.04 -23.02
CA GLN A 308 -15.01 -1.41 -22.89
C GLN A 308 -14.78 -2.92 -23.08
N VAL A 309 -15.70 -3.76 -22.60
CA VAL A 309 -15.53 -5.22 -22.57
C VAL A 309 -16.90 -5.93 -22.63
N ILE A 310 -16.94 -7.09 -23.28
CA ILE A 310 -18.15 -7.93 -23.31
C ILE A 310 -18.21 -8.85 -22.09
N SER A 311 -17.06 -9.38 -21.67
CA SER A 311 -16.93 -10.18 -20.45
C SER A 311 -15.47 -10.25 -20.00
N PHE A 312 -15.28 -10.38 -18.70
CA PHE A 312 -13.99 -10.73 -18.12
C PHE A 312 -13.79 -12.25 -18.12
N ASP A 313 -12.63 -12.73 -17.67
CA ASP A 313 -12.30 -14.16 -17.59
C ASP A 313 -13.17 -14.88 -16.55
N LYS A 314 -14.35 -15.35 -17.00
CA LYS A 314 -15.30 -16.08 -16.15
C LYS A 314 -14.82 -17.49 -15.77
N VAL A 315 -13.98 -18.10 -16.60
CA VAL A 315 -13.37 -19.40 -16.28
C VAL A 315 -12.50 -19.25 -15.05
N ASN A 316 -11.71 -18.17 -14.98
CA ASN A 316 -10.90 -17.86 -13.80
C ASN A 316 -11.75 -17.47 -12.58
N GLN A 317 -12.84 -16.71 -12.77
CA GLN A 317 -13.77 -16.39 -11.69
C GLN A 317 -14.38 -17.67 -11.10
N GLN A 318 -14.90 -18.58 -11.93
CA GLN A 318 -15.47 -19.85 -11.51
C GLN A 318 -14.46 -20.73 -10.77
N ARG A 319 -13.22 -20.79 -11.28
CA ARG A 319 -12.14 -21.53 -10.63
C ARG A 319 -11.88 -21.01 -9.21
N HIS A 320 -11.89 -19.69 -9.01
CA HIS A 320 -11.74 -19.09 -7.68
C HIS A 320 -12.95 -19.34 -6.78
N VAL A 321 -14.15 -19.30 -7.32
CA VAL A 321 -15.39 -19.66 -6.57
C VAL A 321 -15.32 -21.10 -6.08
N LEU A 322 -14.95 -22.04 -6.94
CA LEU A 322 -14.79 -23.45 -6.58
C LEU A 322 -13.68 -23.67 -5.54
N TYR A 323 -12.62 -22.87 -5.59
CA TYR A 323 -11.47 -22.98 -4.70
C TYR A 323 -11.76 -22.36 -3.33
N LEU A 324 -12.22 -21.10 -3.30
CA LEU A 324 -12.41 -20.32 -2.08
C LEU A 324 -13.75 -20.62 -1.39
N LYS A 325 -14.75 -21.07 -2.13
CA LYS A 325 -16.10 -21.48 -1.69
C LYS A 325 -16.90 -20.36 -1.00
N ASP A 326 -16.46 -19.95 0.19
CA ASP A 326 -17.09 -18.96 1.06
C ASP A 326 -16.06 -18.23 1.92
N LYS A 327 -16.50 -17.24 2.71
CA LYS A 327 -15.63 -16.48 3.62
C LYS A 327 -14.96 -17.38 4.65
N ALA A 328 -15.66 -18.36 5.21
CA ALA A 328 -15.10 -19.22 6.26
C ALA A 328 -13.94 -20.06 5.73
N HIS A 329 -14.12 -20.70 4.57
CA HIS A 329 -13.06 -21.47 3.92
C HIS A 329 -11.88 -20.58 3.50
N THR A 330 -12.16 -19.37 3.03
CA THR A 330 -11.13 -18.38 2.68
C THR A 330 -10.33 -17.97 3.92
N LEU A 331 -10.96 -17.76 5.07
CA LEU A 331 -10.25 -17.42 6.31
C LEU A 331 -9.37 -18.57 6.80
N GLU A 332 -9.78 -19.83 6.65
CA GLU A 332 -8.91 -20.99 6.95
C GLU A 332 -7.69 -21.03 6.04
N LEU A 333 -7.85 -20.71 4.75
CA LEU A 333 -6.69 -20.56 3.86
C LEU A 333 -5.77 -19.44 4.33
N MET A 334 -6.32 -18.31 4.77
CA MET A 334 -5.53 -17.18 5.27
C MET A 334 -4.77 -17.50 6.57
N LYS A 335 -5.32 -18.34 7.46
CA LYS A 335 -4.57 -18.86 8.62
C LYS A 335 -3.34 -19.67 8.19
N ARG A 336 -3.45 -20.45 7.11
CA ARG A 336 -2.29 -21.15 6.54
C ARG A 336 -1.26 -20.15 5.98
N HIS A 337 -1.68 -19.09 5.29
CA HIS A 337 -0.78 -18.02 4.87
C HIS A 337 -0.09 -17.35 6.06
N ALA A 338 -0.82 -17.06 7.12
CA ALA A 338 -0.30 -16.49 8.36
C ALA A 338 0.79 -17.36 9.00
N SER A 339 0.61 -18.70 8.98
CA SER A 339 1.61 -19.64 9.52
C SER A 339 2.97 -19.57 8.76
N VAL A 340 2.96 -19.15 7.52
CA VAL A 340 4.17 -18.94 6.69
C VAL A 340 4.73 -17.52 6.84
N LEU A 341 3.86 -16.52 6.88
CA LEU A 341 4.25 -15.10 6.94
C LEU A 341 4.68 -14.68 8.35
N GLY A 342 3.98 -15.13 9.39
CA GLY A 342 4.27 -14.76 10.78
C GLY A 342 5.74 -14.95 11.18
N PRO A 343 6.36 -16.13 10.93
CA PRO A 343 7.77 -16.32 11.20
C PRO A 343 8.71 -15.35 10.47
N LYS A 344 8.36 -14.95 9.23
CA LYS A 344 9.14 -13.97 8.44
C LYS A 344 9.10 -12.58 9.07
N PHE A 345 7.91 -12.16 9.51
CA PHE A 345 7.74 -10.88 10.20
C PHE A 345 8.45 -10.88 11.56
N ARG A 346 8.28 -11.93 12.36
CA ARG A 346 9.00 -12.06 13.64
C ARG A 346 10.51 -11.98 13.46
N ALA A 347 11.08 -12.67 12.48
CA ALA A 347 12.51 -12.63 12.20
C ALA A 347 13.02 -11.20 11.90
N VAL A 348 12.23 -10.39 11.19
CA VAL A 348 12.58 -8.99 10.94
C VAL A 348 12.48 -8.16 12.20
N LEU A 349 11.37 -8.26 12.93
CA LEU A 349 11.12 -7.47 14.14
C LEU A 349 12.12 -7.77 15.26
N GLU A 350 12.42 -9.06 15.50
CA GLU A 350 13.41 -9.49 16.50
C GLU A 350 14.80 -8.91 16.23
N VAL A 351 15.21 -8.87 14.95
CA VAL A 351 16.49 -8.26 14.57
C VAL A 351 16.47 -6.75 14.80
N LEU A 352 15.39 -6.07 14.45
CA LEU A 352 15.26 -4.62 14.70
C LEU A 352 15.28 -4.32 16.21
N ASP A 353 14.50 -5.06 16.99
CA ASP A 353 14.43 -4.90 18.44
C ASP A 353 15.79 -5.13 19.11
N LYS A 354 16.54 -6.13 18.64
CA LYS A 354 17.86 -6.46 19.17
C LYS A 354 18.94 -5.47 18.75
N GLU A 355 18.98 -5.13 17.46
CA GLU A 355 20.13 -4.43 16.87
C GLU A 355 19.93 -2.90 16.79
N ILE A 356 18.70 -2.42 16.60
CA ILE A 356 18.41 -0.99 16.37
C ILE A 356 17.83 -0.33 17.62
N ALA A 357 16.91 -0.98 18.36
CA ALA A 357 16.29 -0.38 19.53
C ALA A 357 17.31 0.17 20.55
N PRO A 358 18.44 -0.53 20.89
CA PRO A 358 19.42 0.01 21.81
C PRO A 358 20.13 1.27 21.32
N THR A 359 20.15 1.52 20.00
CA THR A 359 20.80 2.71 19.44
C THR A 359 19.89 3.95 19.53
N GLY A 360 18.59 3.75 19.59
CA GLY A 360 17.55 4.78 19.58
C GLY A 360 17.59 5.70 18.36
N THR A 361 18.11 5.21 17.24
CA THR A 361 18.26 5.97 15.98
C THR A 361 17.12 5.78 15.00
N ALA A 362 16.12 4.98 15.36
CA ALA A 362 14.99 4.68 14.49
C ALA A 362 13.77 4.21 15.30
N SER A 363 12.62 4.19 14.64
CA SER A 363 11.37 3.61 15.14
C SER A 363 10.71 2.75 14.05
N TRP A 364 9.91 1.79 14.46
CA TRP A 364 9.15 0.94 13.53
C TRP A 364 7.86 0.47 14.18
N ARG A 365 6.94 0.01 13.32
CA ARG A 365 5.69 -0.55 13.79
C ARG A 365 5.75 -2.07 13.82
N HIS A 366 4.98 -2.66 14.72
CA HIS A 366 4.74 -4.10 14.82
C HIS A 366 3.37 -4.41 14.20
N PRO A 367 3.28 -4.67 12.89
CA PRO A 367 2.02 -4.87 12.21
C PRO A 367 1.37 -6.20 12.63
N LYS A 368 0.06 -6.19 12.84
CA LYS A 368 -0.74 -7.40 13.13
C LYS A 368 -1.22 -8.10 11.86
N GLY A 369 -1.00 -7.49 10.70
CA GLY A 369 -1.42 -8.00 9.41
C GLY A 369 -0.75 -7.28 8.24
N GLY A 370 -1.13 -7.65 7.03
CA GLY A 370 -0.57 -7.05 5.82
C GLY A 370 0.77 -7.65 5.38
N TYR A 371 1.56 -6.87 4.64
CA TYR A 371 2.74 -7.37 3.92
C TYR A 371 4.03 -6.57 4.16
N PHE A 372 3.98 -5.57 5.07
CA PHE A 372 5.08 -4.63 5.26
C PHE A 372 5.35 -4.30 6.72
N VAL A 373 6.60 -3.91 6.99
CA VAL A 373 6.99 -3.22 8.21
C VAL A 373 7.42 -1.81 7.81
N SER A 374 6.79 -0.79 8.41
CA SER A 374 7.19 0.60 8.27
C SER A 374 8.31 0.91 9.26
N PHE A 375 9.41 1.37 8.75
CA PHE A 375 10.59 1.72 9.51
C PHE A 375 10.95 3.19 9.27
N ASN A 376 11.12 3.96 10.34
CA ASN A 376 11.54 5.35 10.28
C ASN A 376 12.97 5.46 10.83
N ALA A 377 13.93 5.63 9.94
CA ALA A 377 15.31 5.94 10.28
C ALA A 377 15.43 7.36 10.88
N MET A 378 16.57 7.68 11.46
CA MET A 378 16.88 9.05 11.88
C MET A 378 16.64 10.02 10.71
N PRO A 379 15.93 11.14 10.91
CA PRO A 379 15.67 12.10 9.83
C PRO A 379 16.91 12.50 9.05
N GLY A 380 16.83 12.45 7.72
CA GLY A 380 17.92 12.74 6.79
C GLY A 380 18.88 11.57 6.55
N THR A 381 18.50 10.33 6.88
CA THR A 381 19.41 9.17 6.73
C THR A 381 18.88 8.03 5.87
N ALA A 382 17.61 8.02 5.49
CA ALA A 382 17.02 6.90 4.76
C ALA A 382 17.71 6.67 3.40
N LYS A 383 17.94 7.71 2.62
CA LYS A 383 18.65 7.60 1.32
C LYS A 383 20.04 7.03 1.49
N ARG A 384 20.77 7.48 2.51
CA ARG A 384 22.13 7.01 2.79
C ARG A 384 22.13 5.54 3.21
N ALA A 385 21.27 5.16 4.14
CA ALA A 385 21.11 3.76 4.58
C ALA A 385 20.79 2.83 3.40
N LEU A 386 19.84 3.23 2.52
CA LEU A 386 19.49 2.43 1.34
C LEU A 386 20.61 2.38 0.29
N ALA A 387 21.41 3.43 0.13
CA ALA A 387 22.57 3.41 -0.73
C ALA A 387 23.59 2.37 -0.23
N LEU A 388 23.90 2.36 1.06
CA LEU A 388 24.76 1.34 1.68
C LEU A 388 24.19 -0.07 1.52
N CYS A 389 22.88 -0.29 1.76
CA CYS A 389 22.24 -1.57 1.52
C CYS A 389 22.48 -2.08 0.10
N LYS A 390 22.30 -1.20 -0.89
CA LYS A 390 22.51 -1.52 -2.31
C LYS A 390 23.96 -1.90 -2.59
N GLU A 391 24.92 -1.19 -2.02
CA GLU A 391 26.36 -1.49 -2.14
C GLU A 391 26.68 -2.87 -1.58
N ALA A 392 26.06 -3.27 -0.47
CA ALA A 392 26.22 -4.58 0.15
C ALA A 392 25.35 -5.68 -0.47
N GLY A 393 24.65 -5.39 -1.58
CA GLY A 393 23.86 -6.37 -2.34
C GLY A 393 22.46 -6.63 -1.82
N VAL A 394 21.90 -5.73 -1.00
CA VAL A 394 20.51 -5.79 -0.52
C VAL A 394 19.67 -4.74 -1.23
N THR A 395 18.71 -5.19 -2.04
CA THR A 395 17.76 -4.33 -2.75
C THR A 395 16.54 -4.04 -1.87
N MET A 396 16.29 -2.76 -1.61
CA MET A 396 15.12 -2.26 -0.89
C MET A 396 14.23 -1.41 -1.79
N THR A 397 13.02 -1.08 -1.33
CA THR A 397 12.21 -0.03 -1.96
C THR A 397 12.96 1.31 -1.84
N GLY A 398 12.98 2.11 -2.90
CA GLY A 398 13.70 3.39 -2.90
C GLY A 398 13.17 4.37 -1.84
N ALA A 399 14.06 5.16 -1.26
CA ALA A 399 13.69 6.20 -0.30
C ALA A 399 12.68 7.18 -0.93
N GLY A 400 11.69 7.60 -0.13
CA GLY A 400 10.64 8.49 -0.57
C GLY A 400 9.51 7.82 -1.36
N ALA A 401 9.63 6.55 -1.79
CA ALA A 401 8.59 5.88 -2.57
C ALA A 401 7.22 5.85 -1.89
N THR A 402 7.17 5.88 -0.58
CA THR A 402 5.95 5.89 0.23
C THR A 402 5.28 7.27 0.35
N PHE A 403 5.78 8.26 -0.38
CA PHE A 403 5.26 9.64 -0.41
C PHE A 403 4.93 10.09 -1.84
N PRO A 404 3.99 11.03 -1.99
CA PRO A 404 3.71 11.68 -3.27
C PRO A 404 4.99 12.23 -3.93
N TYR A 405 5.07 12.11 -5.25
CA TYR A 405 6.23 12.52 -6.05
C TYR A 405 7.55 11.82 -5.71
N GLY A 406 7.54 10.81 -4.83
CA GLY A 406 8.73 10.13 -4.35
C GLY A 406 9.57 10.97 -3.37
N ILE A 407 8.95 11.94 -2.70
CA ILE A 407 9.64 12.88 -1.81
C ILE A 407 9.14 12.67 -0.37
N ASP A 408 9.95 12.02 0.45
CA ASP A 408 9.80 12.02 1.91
C ASP A 408 10.42 13.31 2.45
N PRO A 409 9.65 14.22 3.07
CA PRO A 409 10.20 15.48 3.59
C PRO A 409 11.24 15.29 4.68
N GLN A 410 11.16 14.19 5.42
CA GLN A 410 12.10 13.88 6.51
C GLN A 410 13.25 12.99 6.07
N ASP A 411 13.21 12.38 4.88
CA ASP A 411 14.18 11.37 4.44
C ASP A 411 14.40 10.30 5.52
N SER A 412 13.31 9.71 6.02
CA SER A 412 13.31 8.80 7.17
C SER A 412 12.59 7.49 6.90
N ASN A 413 11.49 7.49 6.14
CA ASN A 413 10.65 6.31 5.98
C ASN A 413 11.24 5.29 5.01
N ILE A 414 11.33 4.05 5.47
CA ILE A 414 11.80 2.88 4.70
C ILE A 414 10.76 1.76 4.83
N ARG A 415 10.28 1.28 3.70
CA ARG A 415 9.37 0.15 3.64
C ARG A 415 10.15 -1.17 3.54
N ILE A 416 9.99 -2.04 4.55
CA ILE A 416 10.57 -3.39 4.59
C ILE A 416 9.49 -4.38 4.15
N ALA A 417 9.84 -5.31 3.22
CA ALA A 417 8.93 -6.32 2.68
C ALA A 417 9.40 -7.74 3.01
N PRO A 418 8.95 -8.33 4.14
CA PRO A 418 9.41 -9.66 4.58
C PRO A 418 8.84 -10.82 3.76
N SER A 419 7.76 -10.62 3.02
CA SER A 419 6.91 -11.71 2.52
C SER A 419 7.57 -12.63 1.48
N LEU A 420 8.45 -12.09 0.61
CA LEU A 420 9.03 -12.85 -0.50
C LEU A 420 10.19 -13.78 -0.09
N PRO A 421 11.25 -13.31 0.63
CA PRO A 421 12.41 -14.15 0.89
C PRO A 421 12.14 -15.26 1.91
N PRO A 422 12.90 -16.36 1.88
CA PRO A 422 12.95 -17.30 3.00
C PRO A 422 13.53 -16.63 4.27
N VAL A 423 13.24 -17.20 5.45
CA VAL A 423 13.68 -16.65 6.74
C VAL A 423 15.20 -16.46 6.81
N ALA A 424 15.99 -17.42 6.30
CA ALA A 424 17.45 -17.33 6.32
C ALA A 424 17.98 -16.15 5.50
N GLU A 425 17.39 -15.88 4.32
CA GLU A 425 17.75 -14.71 3.51
C GLU A 425 17.30 -13.40 4.18
N LEU A 426 16.14 -13.40 4.86
CA LEU A 426 15.68 -12.25 5.63
C LEU A 426 16.66 -11.91 6.75
N GLN A 427 17.14 -12.89 7.49
CA GLN A 427 18.10 -12.68 8.57
C GLN A 427 19.39 -12.03 8.06
N GLN A 428 19.95 -12.53 6.95
CA GLN A 428 21.12 -11.91 6.33
C GLN A 428 20.85 -10.50 5.82
N ALA A 429 19.69 -10.28 5.16
CA ALA A 429 19.34 -8.96 4.66
C ALA A 429 19.14 -7.96 5.80
N MET A 430 18.55 -8.39 6.92
CA MET A 430 18.36 -7.53 8.09
C MET A 430 19.66 -7.25 8.84
N GLU A 431 20.63 -8.16 8.85
CA GLU A 431 21.97 -7.89 9.38
C GLU A 431 22.63 -6.75 8.61
N VAL A 432 22.64 -6.84 7.27
CA VAL A 432 23.13 -5.77 6.40
C VAL A 432 22.37 -4.46 6.64
N PHE A 433 21.05 -4.53 6.67
CA PHE A 433 20.19 -3.37 6.86
C PHE A 433 20.49 -2.64 8.17
N CYS A 434 20.58 -3.37 9.29
CA CYS A 434 20.88 -2.78 10.59
C CYS A 434 22.26 -2.10 10.64
N ILE A 435 23.28 -2.71 10.03
CA ILE A 435 24.61 -2.10 9.92
C ILE A 435 24.52 -0.80 9.11
N CYS A 436 23.85 -0.81 7.97
CA CYS A 436 23.69 0.36 7.12
C CYS A 436 22.94 1.51 7.80
N VAL A 437 21.87 1.20 8.55
CA VAL A 437 21.12 2.19 9.34
C VAL A 437 21.98 2.80 10.43
N LYS A 438 22.73 1.97 11.19
CA LYS A 438 23.65 2.41 12.23
C LYS A 438 24.76 3.33 11.66
N MET A 439 25.37 2.93 10.53
CA MET A 439 26.40 3.75 9.86
C MET A 439 25.82 5.10 9.41
N ALA A 440 24.67 5.11 8.73
CA ALA A 440 24.05 6.35 8.28
C ALA A 440 23.69 7.29 9.46
N ALA A 441 23.22 6.73 10.58
CA ALA A 441 22.94 7.49 11.79
C ALA A 441 24.22 8.09 12.40
N LEU A 442 25.31 7.33 12.50
CA LEU A 442 26.58 7.82 13.02
C LEU A 442 27.20 8.88 12.10
N GLU A 443 27.12 8.73 10.78
CA GLU A 443 27.52 9.78 9.82
C GLU A 443 26.74 11.08 10.09
N LYS A 444 25.43 10.99 10.30
CA LYS A 444 24.58 12.15 10.62
C LYS A 444 24.94 12.80 11.95
N LEU A 445 25.42 12.01 12.92
CA LEU A 445 25.90 12.47 14.22
C LEU A 445 27.35 12.99 14.20
N GLY A 446 27.93 13.17 13.03
CA GLY A 446 29.24 13.81 12.81
C GLY A 446 30.43 12.86 12.79
N VAL A 447 30.21 11.56 12.54
CA VAL A 447 31.28 10.58 12.33
C VAL A 447 31.49 10.38 10.83
N GLY A 448 32.68 10.64 10.34
CA GLY A 448 33.05 10.54 8.92
C GLY A 448 33.46 11.88 8.34
N ASP A 449 34.33 11.86 7.33
CA ASP A 449 34.74 13.08 6.60
C ASP A 449 33.53 13.68 5.89
N THR A 450 33.04 14.80 6.37
CA THR A 450 31.97 15.60 5.75
C THR A 450 32.37 16.22 4.40
N THR A 451 33.57 15.90 3.88
CA THR A 451 34.11 16.44 2.63
C THR A 451 33.69 15.68 1.37
N ALA A 452 33.09 14.48 1.49
CA ALA A 452 32.40 13.86 0.36
C ALA A 452 30.97 14.40 0.26
N ALA A 453 30.82 15.67 -0.08
CA ALA A 453 29.56 16.21 -0.53
C ALA A 453 29.05 15.32 -1.65
N CYS A 454 27.88 14.71 -1.42
CA CYS A 454 27.19 13.90 -2.40
C CYS A 454 26.83 14.76 -3.63
N THR A 455 27.76 14.87 -4.57
CA THR A 455 27.46 15.34 -5.92
C THR A 455 26.80 14.17 -6.65
N VAL A 456 25.53 13.96 -6.37
CA VAL A 456 24.69 13.19 -7.26
C VAL A 456 24.52 14.07 -8.51
N PRO A 457 24.96 13.62 -9.70
CA PRO A 457 24.65 14.34 -10.91
C PRO A 457 23.12 14.36 -11.06
N LEU A 458 22.56 15.55 -11.17
CA LEU A 458 21.18 15.73 -11.63
C LEU A 458 21.08 15.06 -13.01
N LEU A 459 20.52 13.88 -13.06
CA LEU A 459 20.09 13.26 -14.30
C LEU A 459 19.07 14.22 -14.92
N ARG A 460 19.48 14.90 -15.97
CA ARG A 460 18.55 15.63 -16.83
C ARG A 460 17.61 14.61 -17.45
N PRO A 461 16.30 14.84 -17.47
CA PRO A 461 15.42 14.01 -18.26
C PRO A 461 15.82 14.17 -19.72
N GLU A 462 16.21 13.07 -20.34
CA GLU A 462 16.31 13.01 -21.79
C GLU A 462 14.90 13.15 -22.38
N ALA A 463 14.83 13.89 -23.47
CA ALA A 463 13.64 14.38 -24.16
C ALA A 463 12.72 13.29 -24.73
#